data_ffa0cd675c73b393a180fe6f3389443d
#
_entry.id   ffa0cd675c73b393a180fe6f3389443d
#
_cell.length_a   1.000
_cell.length_b   1.000
_cell.length_c   1.000
_cell.angle_alpha   90.00
_cell.angle_beta   90.00
_cell.angle_gamma   90.00
#
_symmetry.space_group_name_H-M   'P 1'
#
loop_
_entity.id
_entity.type
_entity.pdbx_description
1 polymer ?
#
loop_
_entity_poly.entity_id
_entity_poly.type
_entity_poly.pdbx_seq_one_letter_code
_entity_poly.pdbx_strand_id
1 'polypeptide(L)'
;EMCIRDSINMKNKFIMFFAYSLFFSVNGYCQFNTVLQKKDIPKAEPVLATTENKLIEEKEKAVVVNDALTTERLAYWKQRRYLSLPIDSMVITSHYGKRKDPFTGKIANHRGIDLKGNNDYVYSIMPGMVVKTGKNKGLGNYVEVRHGDFTSIYGHLYSVLVNAKQAVEAGQPIGISGSTGRSTGEHLHFQMEYKDKTIDPKPILDYINEVIRTVKGQISQQIDNELRRK
;
A
#
# COMPACT_ATOMS: atom_id res chain seq x y z
N GLU A 1 28.37 -10.98 -10.41
CA GLU A 1 27.70 -12.24 -9.98
C GLU A 1 27.09 -12.15 -8.56
N MET A 2 27.63 -11.33 -7.67
CA MET A 2 27.10 -11.14 -6.30
C MET A 2 25.73 -10.45 -6.27
N CYS A 3 25.43 -9.54 -7.19
CA CYS A 3 24.21 -8.74 -7.21
C CYS A 3 22.92 -9.52 -7.57
N ILE A 4 23.01 -10.52 -8.45
CA ILE A 4 21.84 -11.33 -8.90
C ILE A 4 21.43 -12.33 -7.81
N ARG A 5 22.41 -12.96 -7.14
CA ARG A 5 22.15 -13.92 -6.06
C ARG A 5 21.47 -13.27 -4.84
N ASP A 6 21.85 -12.05 -4.50
CA ASP A 6 21.26 -11.29 -3.41
C ASP A 6 19.83 -10.82 -3.74
N SER A 7 19.58 -10.44 -4.99
CA SER A 7 18.24 -10.06 -5.46
C SER A 7 17.23 -11.21 -5.42
N ILE A 8 17.64 -12.42 -5.86
CA ILE A 8 16.80 -13.63 -5.80
C ILE A 8 16.52 -14.03 -4.35
N ASN A 9 17.53 -13.96 -3.48
CA ASN A 9 17.40 -14.28 -2.06
C ASN A 9 16.45 -13.30 -1.34
N MET A 10 16.47 -12.04 -1.74
CA MET A 10 15.58 -11.02 -1.17
C MET A 10 14.13 -11.14 -1.65
N LYS A 11 13.90 -11.45 -2.94
CA LYS A 11 12.58 -11.77 -3.47
C LYS A 11 11.97 -12.96 -2.70
N ASN A 12 12.76 -14.01 -2.46
CA ASN A 12 12.33 -15.17 -1.69
C ASN A 12 12.04 -14.83 -0.21
N LYS A 13 12.84 -13.99 0.43
CA LYS A 13 12.58 -13.51 1.80
C LYS A 13 11.30 -12.68 1.88
N PHE A 14 11.05 -11.83 0.87
CA PHE A 14 9.83 -11.04 0.77
C PHE A 14 8.60 -11.93 0.59
N ILE A 15 8.68 -12.94 -0.30
CA ILE A 15 7.60 -13.92 -0.52
C ILE A 15 7.33 -14.72 0.76
N MET A 16 8.37 -15.18 1.45
CA MET A 16 8.26 -15.91 2.73
C MET A 16 7.63 -15.04 3.82
N PHE A 17 8.04 -13.78 3.94
CA PHE A 17 7.46 -12.84 4.90
C PHE A 17 5.97 -12.60 4.62
N PHE A 18 5.62 -12.44 3.36
CA PHE A 18 4.23 -12.24 2.94
C PHE A 18 3.37 -13.49 3.17
N ALA A 19 3.88 -14.68 2.85
CA ALA A 19 3.20 -15.94 3.16
C ALA A 19 3.00 -16.14 4.67
N TYR A 20 4.00 -15.79 5.48
CA TYR A 20 3.93 -15.88 6.95
C TYR A 20 2.92 -14.88 7.54
N SER A 21 2.87 -13.66 7.01
CA SER A 21 1.89 -12.65 7.46
C SER A 21 0.45 -13.02 7.11
N LEU A 22 0.23 -13.70 5.96
CA LEU A 22 -1.07 -14.26 5.60
C LEU A 22 -1.50 -15.38 6.53
N PHE A 23 -0.56 -16.24 6.99
CA PHE A 23 -0.87 -17.35 7.90
C PHE A 23 -1.24 -16.87 9.30
N PHE A 24 -0.63 -15.78 9.79
CA PHE A 24 -0.95 -15.19 11.11
C PHE A 24 -2.23 -14.36 11.12
N SER A 25 -2.60 -13.74 9.99
CA SER A 25 -3.85 -12.93 9.93
C SER A 25 -5.13 -13.78 9.95
N VAL A 26 -5.03 -15.09 9.66
CA VAL A 26 -6.16 -16.01 9.73
C VAL A 26 -6.42 -16.51 11.17
N ASN A 27 -5.40 -16.47 12.06
CA ASN A 27 -5.49 -17.02 13.41
C ASN A 27 -5.40 -15.98 14.56
N GLY A 28 -5.31 -14.69 14.27
CA GLY A 28 -5.10 -13.67 15.28
C GLY A 28 -6.18 -12.59 15.33
N TYR A 29 -7.43 -12.95 15.67
CA TYR A 29 -8.36 -11.98 16.25
C TYR A 29 -7.91 -11.68 17.69
N CYS A 30 -7.05 -10.69 17.85
CA CYS A 30 -6.76 -10.13 19.16
C CYS A 30 -7.98 -9.30 19.58
N GLN A 31 -8.75 -9.82 20.54
CA GLN A 31 -9.83 -9.10 21.18
C GLN A 31 -9.24 -7.95 21.99
N PHE A 32 -9.36 -6.73 21.48
CA PHE A 32 -9.23 -5.55 22.31
C PHE A 32 -10.55 -5.34 23.07
N ASN A 33 -10.62 -5.85 24.31
CA ASN A 33 -11.64 -5.50 25.28
C ASN A 33 -11.37 -4.07 25.78
N THR A 34 -11.98 -3.08 25.15
CA THR A 34 -12.12 -1.75 25.73
C THR A 34 -13.35 -1.77 26.64
N VAL A 35 -13.11 -1.84 27.94
CA VAL A 35 -14.13 -1.61 28.97
C VAL A 35 -14.47 -0.12 28.93
N LEU A 36 -15.53 0.26 28.22
CA LEU A 36 -16.18 1.55 28.38
C LEU A 36 -17.22 1.43 29.52
N GLN A 37 -16.96 2.11 30.62
CA GLN A 37 -17.95 2.26 31.71
C GLN A 37 -19.17 2.98 31.18
N LYS A 38 -20.30 2.29 31.35
CA LYS A 38 -21.67 2.74 31.06
C LYS A 38 -22.04 3.86 32.02
N LYS A 39 -22.08 5.09 31.56
CA LYS A 39 -22.73 6.21 32.24
C LYS A 39 -24.05 6.51 31.52
N ASP A 40 -25.09 6.58 32.32
CA ASP A 40 -26.52 6.71 32.04
C ASP A 40 -26.88 7.59 30.85
N ILE A 41 -27.58 6.97 29.87
CA ILE A 41 -28.31 7.66 28.79
C ILE A 41 -29.81 7.53 29.09
N PRO A 42 -30.58 8.62 29.04
CA PRO A 42 -32.04 8.57 29.30
C PRO A 42 -32.74 7.76 28.20
N LYS A 43 -33.71 6.94 28.63
CA LYS A 43 -34.58 6.17 27.74
C LYS A 43 -35.44 7.11 26.90
N ALA A 44 -35.24 7.15 25.59
CA ALA A 44 -36.19 7.67 24.63
C ALA A 44 -36.95 6.51 24.01
N GLU A 45 -38.26 6.70 23.86
CA GLU A 45 -39.26 5.67 23.52
C GLU A 45 -39.14 5.13 22.07
N PRO A 46 -39.57 3.90 21.79
CA PRO A 46 -39.29 3.15 20.54
C PRO A 46 -40.45 3.29 19.54
N VAL A 47 -40.51 4.37 18.77
CA VAL A 47 -41.52 4.49 17.68
C VAL A 47 -40.88 4.70 16.29
N LEU A 48 -39.60 4.99 16.21
CA LEU A 48 -38.89 5.21 14.91
C LEU A 48 -38.01 4.02 14.44
N ALA A 49 -37.78 3.03 15.29
CA ALA A 49 -36.85 1.92 15.00
C ALA A 49 -37.39 0.87 14.01
N THR A 50 -38.73 0.80 13.81
CA THR A 50 -39.33 -0.23 12.94
C THR A 50 -39.27 0.09 11.45
N THR A 51 -39.29 1.37 11.09
CA THR A 51 -39.22 1.79 9.67
C THR A 51 -37.81 1.83 9.13
N GLU A 52 -36.81 2.25 9.94
CA GLU A 52 -35.39 2.24 9.52
C GLU A 52 -34.83 0.83 9.42
N ASN A 53 -35.17 -0.06 10.36
CA ASN A 53 -34.75 -1.47 10.29
C ASN A 53 -35.33 -2.19 9.06
N LYS A 54 -36.57 -1.89 8.66
CA LYS A 54 -37.17 -2.44 7.44
C LYS A 54 -36.52 -1.91 6.17
N LEU A 55 -36.10 -0.63 6.17
CA LEU A 55 -35.37 -0.03 5.06
C LEU A 55 -33.91 -0.56 4.95
N ILE A 56 -33.29 -0.88 6.08
CA ILE A 56 -31.96 -1.50 6.15
C ILE A 56 -32.05 -2.96 5.69
N GLU A 57 -33.07 -3.73 6.16
CA GLU A 57 -33.30 -5.10 5.68
C GLU A 57 -33.65 -5.17 4.18
N GLU A 58 -34.43 -4.21 3.66
CA GLU A 58 -34.69 -4.15 2.20
C GLU A 58 -33.46 -3.72 1.39
N LYS A 59 -32.63 -2.83 1.92
CA LYS A 59 -31.33 -2.50 1.30
C LYS A 59 -30.35 -3.64 1.41
N GLU A 60 -30.29 -4.38 2.51
CA GLU A 60 -29.48 -5.59 2.65
C GLU A 60 -29.98 -6.72 1.75
N LYS A 61 -31.30 -6.91 1.59
CA LYS A 61 -31.88 -7.84 0.63
C LYS A 61 -31.69 -7.42 -0.82
N ALA A 62 -31.67 -6.14 -1.14
CA ALA A 62 -31.32 -5.63 -2.47
C ALA A 62 -29.83 -5.75 -2.80
N VAL A 63 -28.96 -5.86 -1.77
CA VAL A 63 -27.51 -6.12 -1.90
C VAL A 63 -27.22 -7.62 -1.96
N VAL A 64 -28.13 -8.50 -1.60
CA VAL A 64 -28.11 -9.93 -1.91
C VAL A 64 -28.61 -10.16 -3.35
N VAL A 65 -28.21 -9.35 -4.29
CA VAL A 65 -28.11 -9.78 -5.68
C VAL A 65 -26.88 -10.71 -5.73
N ASN A 66 -27.21 -11.97 -5.65
CA ASN A 66 -26.49 -13.16 -5.93
C ASN A 66 -25.50 -12.94 -7.09
N ASP A 67 -24.31 -12.40 -6.79
CA ASP A 67 -23.35 -12.14 -7.83
C ASP A 67 -21.99 -12.64 -7.38
N ALA A 68 -21.58 -13.77 -7.98
CA ALA A 68 -20.21 -14.24 -7.93
C ALA A 68 -19.22 -13.08 -8.20
N LEU A 69 -19.63 -12.14 -9.06
CA LEU A 69 -18.97 -10.87 -9.34
C LEU A 69 -18.71 -10.03 -8.08
N THR A 70 -19.66 -10.00 -7.14
CA THR A 70 -19.52 -9.23 -5.89
C THR A 70 -18.54 -9.90 -4.94
N THR A 71 -18.59 -11.24 -4.86
CA THR A 71 -17.66 -12.03 -4.01
C THR A 71 -16.23 -11.93 -4.54
N GLU A 72 -16.04 -11.94 -5.85
CA GLU A 72 -14.72 -11.80 -6.47
C GLU A 72 -14.17 -10.38 -6.43
N ARG A 73 -15.03 -9.37 -6.61
CA ARG A 73 -14.64 -7.97 -6.36
C ARG A 73 -14.21 -7.79 -4.92
N LEU A 74 -14.90 -8.38 -3.95
CA LEU A 74 -14.50 -8.39 -2.54
C LEU A 74 -13.19 -9.15 -2.31
N ALA A 75 -12.95 -10.27 -2.99
CA ALA A 75 -11.68 -10.99 -2.93
C ALA A 75 -10.54 -10.16 -3.54
N TYR A 76 -10.76 -9.48 -4.66
CA TYR A 76 -9.82 -8.53 -5.25
C TYR A 76 -9.48 -7.38 -4.31
N TRP A 77 -10.50 -6.76 -3.69
CA TRP A 77 -10.30 -5.68 -2.72
C TRP A 77 -9.64 -6.18 -1.43
N LYS A 78 -9.94 -7.40 -0.98
CA LYS A 78 -9.26 -8.05 0.16
C LYS A 78 -7.78 -8.31 -0.15
N GLN A 79 -7.46 -8.72 -1.36
CA GLN A 79 -6.06 -8.96 -1.77
C GLN A 79 -5.28 -7.65 -1.95
N ARG A 80 -5.93 -6.58 -2.43
CA ARG A 80 -5.36 -5.24 -2.50
C ARG A 80 -5.03 -4.65 -1.12
N ARG A 81 -5.63 -5.17 -0.04
CA ARG A 81 -5.29 -4.82 1.34
C ARG A 81 -3.86 -5.19 1.74
N TYR A 82 -3.18 -6.05 1.00
CA TYR A 82 -1.85 -6.54 1.36
C TYR A 82 -0.74 -5.96 0.49
N LEU A 83 -1.02 -5.64 -0.77
CA LEU A 83 -0.03 -5.14 -1.72
C LEU A 83 -0.61 -4.05 -2.62
N SER A 84 0.15 -2.99 -2.83
CA SER A 84 -0.16 -1.92 -3.77
C SER A 84 1.11 -1.40 -4.43
N LEU A 85 0.98 -0.78 -5.59
CA LEU A 85 2.04 0.02 -6.16
C LEU A 85 2.14 1.36 -5.42
N PRO A 86 3.34 1.96 -5.30
CA PRO A 86 3.53 3.22 -4.60
C PRO A 86 2.92 4.43 -5.34
N ILE A 87 2.67 4.29 -6.63
CA ILE A 87 2.05 5.28 -7.53
C ILE A 87 1.32 4.53 -8.66
N ASP A 88 0.30 5.13 -9.25
CA ASP A 88 -0.52 4.44 -10.26
C ASP A 88 0.25 4.10 -11.54
N SER A 89 1.19 4.93 -11.94
CA SER A 89 2.02 4.72 -13.14
C SER A 89 3.46 4.35 -12.76
N MET A 90 3.85 3.10 -12.99
CA MET A 90 5.17 2.56 -12.71
C MET A 90 6.20 2.86 -13.82
N VAL A 91 6.43 4.15 -14.09
CA VAL A 91 7.49 4.58 -15.03
C VAL A 91 8.74 4.96 -14.24
N ILE A 92 9.77 4.10 -14.30
CA ILE A 92 11.06 4.36 -13.63
C ILE A 92 11.85 5.38 -14.45
N THR A 93 12.19 6.50 -13.85
CA THR A 93 13.01 7.57 -14.44
C THR A 93 14.47 7.49 -14.01
N SER A 94 14.75 6.87 -12.86
CA SER A 94 16.11 6.61 -12.39
C SER A 94 16.20 5.36 -11.53
N HIS A 95 17.22 4.54 -11.75
CA HIS A 95 17.44 3.27 -11.07
C HIS A 95 18.23 3.43 -9.76
N TYR A 96 18.10 2.42 -8.90
CA TYR A 96 18.94 2.23 -7.72
C TYR A 96 20.41 1.98 -8.10
N GLY A 97 21.33 2.42 -7.24
CA GLY A 97 22.75 2.12 -7.36
C GLY A 97 23.59 3.29 -7.87
N LYS A 98 24.77 2.99 -8.40
CA LYS A 98 25.72 4.01 -8.84
C LYS A 98 25.23 4.70 -10.11
N ARG A 99 25.10 6.02 -10.06
CA ARG A 99 24.73 6.87 -11.20
C ARG A 99 25.44 8.21 -11.15
N LYS A 100 25.48 8.92 -12.27
CA LYS A 100 25.91 10.30 -12.31
C LYS A 100 24.89 11.17 -11.57
N ASP A 101 25.36 11.88 -10.55
CA ASP A 101 24.52 12.80 -9.78
C ASP A 101 24.12 14.00 -10.64
N PRO A 102 22.81 14.32 -10.76
CA PRO A 102 22.35 15.37 -11.68
C PRO A 102 22.77 16.77 -11.26
N PHE A 103 23.16 16.99 -10.00
CA PHE A 103 23.57 18.32 -9.51
C PHE A 103 25.07 18.53 -9.56
N THR A 104 25.84 17.49 -9.27
CA THR A 104 27.31 17.61 -9.17
C THR A 104 28.06 17.01 -10.34
N GLY A 105 27.39 16.22 -11.16
CA GLY A 105 27.99 15.47 -12.26
C GLY A 105 28.92 14.32 -11.82
N LYS A 106 29.15 14.13 -10.52
CA LYS A 106 30.00 13.06 -9.97
C LYS A 106 29.23 11.75 -9.81
N ILE A 107 29.94 10.64 -9.78
CA ILE A 107 29.33 9.34 -9.48
C ILE A 107 28.91 9.33 -8.01
N ALA A 108 27.62 9.05 -7.78
CA ALA A 108 27.01 8.93 -6.46
C ALA A 108 26.11 7.68 -6.42
N ASN A 109 25.84 7.20 -5.21
CA ASN A 109 24.95 6.08 -5.00
C ASN A 109 23.51 6.57 -4.78
N HIS A 110 22.60 6.14 -5.64
CA HIS A 110 21.17 6.37 -5.50
C HIS A 110 20.56 5.28 -4.64
N ARG A 111 19.99 5.65 -3.47
CA ARG A 111 19.49 4.69 -2.47
C ARG A 111 18.09 4.15 -2.74
N GLY A 112 17.44 4.61 -3.80
CA GLY A 112 16.09 4.23 -4.20
C GLY A 112 15.96 4.18 -5.70
N ILE A 113 14.74 4.23 -6.17
CA ILE A 113 14.37 4.47 -7.56
C ILE A 113 13.54 5.74 -7.63
N ASP A 114 13.60 6.42 -8.76
CA ASP A 114 12.74 7.56 -9.03
C ASP A 114 11.64 7.12 -10.00
N LEU A 115 10.39 7.35 -9.62
CA LEU A 115 9.19 7.05 -10.39
C LEU A 115 8.58 8.36 -10.89
N LYS A 116 8.19 8.38 -12.16
CA LYS A 116 7.51 9.55 -12.75
C LYS A 116 6.26 9.89 -11.92
N GLY A 117 6.14 11.14 -11.49
CA GLY A 117 4.99 11.70 -10.79
C GLY A 117 4.54 13.00 -11.44
N ASN A 118 3.29 13.38 -11.23
CA ASN A 118 2.68 14.62 -11.67
C ASN A 118 1.56 15.01 -10.69
N ASN A 119 1.93 15.37 -9.46
CA ASN A 119 0.99 15.59 -8.36
C ASN A 119 0.05 14.37 -8.10
N ASP A 120 0.57 13.17 -8.33
CA ASP A 120 -0.17 11.94 -8.16
C ASP A 120 -0.23 11.54 -6.69
N TYR A 121 -1.30 10.83 -6.28
CA TYR A 121 -1.34 10.20 -4.97
C TYR A 121 -0.24 9.16 -4.84
N VAL A 122 0.41 9.18 -3.68
CA VAL A 122 1.42 8.21 -3.27
C VAL A 122 0.81 7.28 -2.23
N TYR A 123 0.94 5.98 -2.45
CA TYR A 123 0.27 4.95 -1.65
C TYR A 123 1.29 4.11 -0.88
N SER A 124 0.88 3.64 0.31
CA SER A 124 1.64 2.61 1.02
C SER A 124 1.63 1.30 0.24
N ILE A 125 2.81 0.71 0.01
CA ILE A 125 2.91 -0.55 -0.77
C ILE A 125 2.39 -1.77 -0.03
N MET A 126 2.40 -1.74 1.30
CA MET A 126 1.96 -2.81 2.21
C MET A 126 1.32 -2.22 3.46
N PRO A 127 0.55 -3.01 4.24
CA PRO A 127 0.14 -2.59 5.57
C PRO A 127 1.36 -2.35 6.46
N GLY A 128 1.28 -1.35 7.33
CA GLY A 128 2.39 -1.03 8.21
C GLY A 128 2.10 0.11 9.18
N MET A 129 3.15 0.54 9.84
CA MET A 129 3.14 1.67 10.77
C MET A 129 4.01 2.80 10.22
N VAL A 130 3.46 4.00 10.13
CA VAL A 130 4.25 5.20 9.83
C VAL A 130 5.21 5.45 10.99
N VAL A 131 6.50 5.18 10.76
CA VAL A 131 7.52 5.37 11.80
C VAL A 131 8.04 6.80 11.82
N LYS A 132 7.99 7.48 10.67
CA LYS A 132 8.48 8.86 10.58
C LYS A 132 7.80 9.63 9.44
N THR A 133 7.52 10.89 9.71
CA THR A 133 7.20 11.90 8.70
C THR A 133 8.10 13.12 8.96
N GLY A 134 8.47 13.83 7.92
CA GLY A 134 9.32 15.01 8.13
C GLY A 134 9.75 15.69 6.83
N LYS A 135 10.71 16.62 7.01
CA LYS A 135 11.34 17.34 5.92
C LYS A 135 12.84 17.40 6.12
N ASN A 136 13.64 17.08 5.12
CA ASN A 136 15.09 17.26 5.14
C ASN A 136 15.60 17.76 3.76
N LYS A 137 16.89 18.12 3.71
CA LYS A 137 17.52 18.69 2.50
C LYS A 137 17.59 17.69 1.33
N GLY A 138 17.69 16.39 1.63
CA GLY A 138 17.79 15.32 0.63
C GLY A 138 16.42 14.93 0.10
N LEU A 139 15.64 14.26 0.93
CA LEU A 139 14.32 13.70 0.57
C LEU A 139 13.20 14.75 0.43
N GLY A 140 13.42 15.99 0.83
CA GLY A 140 12.32 16.96 0.92
C GLY A 140 11.31 16.54 1.98
N ASN A 141 10.03 16.69 1.70
CA ASN A 141 8.98 16.10 2.51
C ASN A 141 8.96 14.59 2.27
N TYR A 142 8.87 13.79 3.34
CA TYR A 142 8.95 12.34 3.22
C TYR A 142 8.12 11.62 4.29
N VAL A 143 7.80 10.37 3.97
CA VAL A 143 7.14 9.40 4.86
C VAL A 143 7.98 8.13 4.89
N GLU A 144 8.17 7.55 6.09
CA GLU A 144 8.76 6.23 6.30
C GLU A 144 7.69 5.31 6.91
N VAL A 145 7.44 4.18 6.27
CA VAL A 145 6.47 3.16 6.73
C VAL A 145 7.20 1.86 6.98
N ARG A 146 7.05 1.30 8.18
CA ARG A 146 7.61 0.00 8.57
C ARG A 146 6.61 -1.12 8.36
N HIS A 147 7.05 -2.17 7.67
CA HIS A 147 6.32 -3.37 7.31
C HIS A 147 7.06 -4.60 7.87
N GLY A 148 7.11 -4.75 9.20
CA GLY A 148 7.95 -5.77 9.85
C GLY A 148 9.45 -5.49 9.66
N ASP A 149 10.17 -6.40 9.00
CA ASP A 149 11.61 -6.26 8.70
C ASP A 149 11.91 -5.28 7.56
N PHE A 150 10.88 -4.89 6.78
CA PHE A 150 11.01 -3.94 5.68
C PHE A 150 10.58 -2.54 6.09
N THR A 151 11.24 -1.54 5.52
CA THR A 151 10.81 -0.14 5.61
C THR A 151 10.77 0.46 4.21
N SER A 152 9.66 1.08 3.86
CA SER A 152 9.52 1.88 2.64
C SER A 152 9.62 3.36 2.95
N ILE A 153 10.31 4.12 2.10
CA ILE A 153 10.56 5.55 2.26
C ILE A 153 10.11 6.24 0.98
N TYR A 154 9.26 7.25 1.14
CA TYR A 154 8.63 8.01 0.08
C TYR A 154 9.09 9.46 0.18
N GLY A 155 9.90 9.90 -0.77
CA GLY A 155 10.53 11.23 -0.76
C GLY A 155 10.01 12.17 -1.85
N HIS A 156 10.47 13.40 -1.80
CA HIS A 156 10.15 14.52 -2.68
C HIS A 156 8.67 14.92 -2.71
N LEU A 157 7.92 14.52 -1.66
CA LEU A 157 6.48 14.75 -1.61
C LEU A 157 6.14 16.25 -1.62
N TYR A 158 5.10 16.60 -2.38
CA TYR A 158 4.46 17.92 -2.28
C TYR A 158 3.80 18.06 -0.91
N SER A 159 3.00 17.07 -0.51
CA SER A 159 2.34 17.04 0.80
C SER A 159 2.36 15.65 1.40
N VAL A 160 2.32 15.59 2.74
CA VAL A 160 2.19 14.37 3.56
C VAL A 160 0.76 14.31 4.08
N LEU A 161 0.10 13.16 3.93
CA LEU A 161 -1.31 12.96 4.29
C LEU A 161 -1.50 12.10 5.56
N VAL A 162 -0.41 11.67 6.19
CA VAL A 162 -0.41 10.79 7.36
C VAL A 162 0.50 11.33 8.46
N ASN A 163 0.28 10.85 9.68
CA ASN A 163 1.09 11.22 10.85
C ASN A 163 1.98 10.06 11.30
N ALA A 164 3.09 10.38 11.96
CA ALA A 164 3.91 9.37 12.64
C ALA A 164 3.07 8.59 13.66
N LYS A 165 3.34 7.29 13.79
CA LYS A 165 2.59 6.32 14.62
C LYS A 165 1.19 5.99 14.09
N GLN A 166 0.81 6.42 12.91
CA GLN A 166 -0.43 6.02 12.25
C GLN A 166 -0.24 4.66 11.58
N ALA A 167 -1.18 3.74 11.80
CA ALA A 167 -1.28 2.51 11.02
C ALA A 167 -1.82 2.83 9.62
N VAL A 168 -1.28 2.20 8.60
CA VAL A 168 -1.70 2.35 7.21
C VAL A 168 -1.92 0.99 6.56
N GLU A 169 -2.88 0.93 5.65
CA GLU A 169 -3.14 -0.25 4.81
C GLU A 169 -2.41 -0.13 3.46
N ALA A 170 -2.25 -1.25 2.75
CA ALA A 170 -1.77 -1.21 1.37
C ALA A 170 -2.75 -0.44 0.49
N GLY A 171 -2.23 0.42 -0.39
CA GLY A 171 -3.06 1.27 -1.24
C GLY A 171 -3.69 2.47 -0.51
N GLN A 172 -3.41 2.67 0.76
CA GLN A 172 -3.82 3.88 1.46
C GLN A 172 -2.99 5.07 0.98
N PRO A 173 -3.61 6.21 0.60
CA PRO A 173 -2.88 7.44 0.30
C PRO A 173 -2.10 7.94 1.51
N ILE A 174 -0.79 8.17 1.34
CA ILE A 174 0.11 8.66 2.39
C ILE A 174 0.76 10.00 2.05
N GLY A 175 0.66 10.42 0.80
CA GLY A 175 1.21 11.69 0.32
C GLY A 175 0.81 11.99 -1.11
N ILE A 176 1.29 13.10 -1.62
CA ILE A 176 1.18 13.53 -3.02
C ILE A 176 2.61 13.71 -3.53
N SER A 177 2.91 13.16 -4.73
CA SER A 177 4.22 13.34 -5.38
C SER A 177 4.52 14.81 -5.67
N GLY A 178 5.79 15.16 -5.75
CA GLY A 178 6.19 16.55 -5.96
C GLY A 178 7.67 16.69 -6.29
N SER A 179 8.25 17.83 -5.94
CA SER A 179 9.65 18.16 -6.24
C SER A 179 10.33 18.85 -5.07
N THR A 180 10.03 18.45 -3.83
CA THR A 180 10.66 19.05 -2.64
C THR A 180 12.03 18.44 -2.34
N GLY A 181 12.89 19.19 -1.62
CA GLY A 181 14.25 18.76 -1.30
C GLY A 181 15.20 18.78 -2.49
N ARG A 182 16.04 17.74 -2.61
CA ARG A 182 17.04 17.66 -3.68
C ARG A 182 16.45 16.95 -4.90
N SER A 183 15.59 17.61 -5.60
CA SER A 183 14.91 17.13 -6.81
C SER A 183 15.17 18.05 -8.00
N THR A 184 15.29 17.50 -9.20
CA THR A 184 15.41 18.24 -10.48
C THR A 184 14.10 18.42 -11.19
N GLY A 185 13.00 17.86 -10.68
CA GLY A 185 11.67 17.91 -11.27
C GLY A 185 10.72 17.01 -10.51
N GLU A 186 9.48 16.97 -10.94
CA GLU A 186 8.42 16.24 -10.26
C GLU A 186 8.57 14.72 -10.41
N HIS A 187 8.71 14.01 -9.31
CA HIS A 187 8.80 12.56 -9.24
C HIS A 187 8.60 12.05 -7.81
N LEU A 188 8.33 10.77 -7.66
CA LEU A 188 8.41 10.07 -6.39
C LEU A 188 9.78 9.41 -6.26
N HIS A 189 10.57 9.80 -5.26
CA HIS A 189 11.72 9.01 -4.82
C HIS A 189 11.23 7.88 -3.91
N PHE A 190 11.43 6.63 -4.33
CA PHE A 190 11.02 5.46 -3.59
C PHE A 190 12.21 4.62 -3.17
N GLN A 191 12.41 4.46 -1.85
CA GLN A 191 13.51 3.70 -1.27
C GLN A 191 12.95 2.55 -0.43
N MET A 192 13.66 1.43 -0.42
CA MET A 192 13.36 0.32 0.49
C MET A 192 14.59 -0.07 1.32
N GLU A 193 14.29 -0.51 2.53
CA GLU A 193 15.27 -1.07 3.45
C GLU A 193 14.79 -2.44 3.95
N TYR A 194 15.73 -3.34 4.15
CA TYR A 194 15.54 -4.61 4.84
C TYR A 194 16.49 -4.64 6.03
N LYS A 195 15.93 -4.75 7.26
CA LYS A 195 16.70 -4.70 8.52
C LYS A 195 17.66 -3.51 8.54
N ASP A 196 17.12 -2.32 8.28
CA ASP A 196 17.81 -1.02 8.25
C ASP A 196 18.95 -0.90 7.20
N LYS A 197 19.02 -1.83 6.23
CA LYS A 197 19.96 -1.75 5.10
C LYS A 197 19.20 -1.45 3.81
N THR A 198 19.62 -0.43 3.12
CA THR A 198 19.04 -0.04 1.81
C THR A 198 19.20 -1.16 0.79
N ILE A 199 18.14 -1.45 0.08
CA ILE A 199 18.06 -2.50 -0.95
C ILE A 199 17.50 -1.93 -2.25
N ASP A 200 17.73 -2.62 -3.38
CA ASP A 200 17.09 -2.27 -4.64
C ASP A 200 15.57 -2.52 -4.55
N PRO A 201 14.73 -1.48 -4.71
CA PRO A 201 13.27 -1.65 -4.65
C PRO A 201 12.69 -2.38 -5.88
N LYS A 202 13.39 -2.36 -7.02
CA LYS A 202 12.84 -2.83 -8.29
C LYS A 202 12.34 -4.28 -8.25
N PRO A 203 13.08 -5.29 -7.75
CA PRO A 203 12.60 -6.67 -7.70
C PRO A 203 11.30 -6.84 -6.91
N ILE A 204 11.13 -6.06 -5.84
CA ILE A 204 9.94 -6.09 -5.00
C ILE A 204 8.76 -5.45 -5.73
N LEU A 205 8.97 -4.32 -6.38
CA LEU A 205 7.93 -3.65 -7.17
C LEU A 205 7.51 -4.45 -8.40
N ASP A 206 8.45 -5.11 -9.07
CA ASP A 206 8.16 -6.03 -10.18
C ASP A 206 7.27 -7.18 -9.70
N TYR A 207 7.58 -7.78 -8.54
CA TYR A 207 6.77 -8.83 -7.94
C TYR A 207 5.35 -8.33 -7.58
N ILE A 208 5.24 -7.17 -6.94
CA ILE A 208 3.93 -6.57 -6.61
C ILE A 208 3.11 -6.34 -7.88
N ASN A 209 3.72 -5.79 -8.92
CA ASN A 209 3.05 -5.54 -10.20
C ASN A 209 2.59 -6.83 -10.88
N GLU A 210 3.42 -7.88 -10.85
CA GLU A 210 3.07 -9.21 -11.36
C GLU A 210 1.87 -9.81 -10.64
N VAL A 211 1.85 -9.77 -9.30
CA VAL A 211 0.73 -10.24 -8.48
C VAL A 211 -0.56 -9.48 -8.82
N ILE A 212 -0.50 -8.15 -8.89
CA ILE A 212 -1.66 -7.31 -9.22
C ILE A 212 -2.20 -7.64 -10.63
N ARG A 213 -1.31 -7.83 -11.61
CA ARG A 213 -1.70 -8.18 -13.00
C ARG A 213 -2.35 -9.56 -13.08
N THR A 214 -1.79 -10.54 -12.39
CA THR A 214 -2.32 -11.92 -12.35
C THR A 214 -3.72 -11.94 -11.77
N VAL A 215 -3.93 -11.26 -10.63
CA VAL A 215 -5.25 -11.18 -9.98
C VAL A 215 -6.26 -10.47 -10.88
N LYS A 216 -5.88 -9.35 -11.51
CA LYS A 216 -6.76 -8.66 -12.47
C LYS A 216 -7.15 -9.55 -13.64
N GLY A 217 -6.20 -10.32 -14.19
CA GLY A 217 -6.44 -11.25 -15.30
C GLY A 217 -7.42 -12.37 -14.93
N GLN A 218 -7.24 -12.97 -13.75
CA GLN A 218 -8.14 -14.01 -13.23
C GLN A 218 -9.57 -13.49 -13.06
N ILE A 219 -9.74 -12.30 -12.48
CA ILE A 219 -11.06 -11.68 -12.29
C ILE A 219 -11.72 -11.39 -13.64
N SER A 220 -10.99 -10.81 -14.60
CA SER A 220 -11.55 -10.55 -15.93
C SER A 220 -12.02 -11.83 -16.61
N GLN A 221 -11.23 -12.90 -16.52
CA GLN A 221 -11.58 -14.20 -17.11
C GLN A 221 -12.81 -14.84 -16.45
N GLN A 222 -12.96 -14.69 -15.14
CA GLN A 222 -14.14 -15.18 -14.43
C GLN A 222 -15.40 -14.40 -14.82
N ILE A 223 -15.31 -13.07 -14.91
CA ILE A 223 -16.41 -12.20 -15.37
C ILE A 223 -16.87 -12.63 -16.78
N ASP A 224 -15.93 -12.81 -17.71
CA ASP A 224 -16.24 -13.23 -19.08
C ASP A 224 -16.92 -14.61 -19.14
N ASN A 225 -16.47 -15.55 -18.31
CA ASN A 225 -17.05 -16.89 -18.22
C ASN A 225 -18.49 -16.86 -17.67
N GLU A 226 -18.78 -15.99 -16.72
CA GLU A 226 -20.14 -15.85 -16.17
C GLU A 226 -21.10 -15.16 -17.14
N LEU A 227 -20.62 -14.12 -17.85
CA LEU A 227 -21.42 -13.46 -18.88
C LEU A 227 -21.81 -14.40 -20.04
N ARG A 228 -20.96 -15.39 -20.37
CA ARG A 228 -21.24 -16.39 -21.41
C ARG A 228 -22.20 -17.51 -20.96
N ARG A 229 -22.44 -17.66 -19.65
CA ARG A 229 -23.34 -18.68 -19.10
C ARG A 229 -24.80 -18.20 -18.97
N LYS A 230 -25.02 -16.90 -19.11
CA LYS A 230 -26.34 -16.24 -19.12
C LYS A 230 -26.82 -16.08 -20.56
#